data_6515d37a90d6b3c36cecbbab3e23f81d
#
_entry.id   6515d37a90d6b3c36cecbbab3e23f81d
#
_cell.length_a   1.000
_cell.length_b   1.000
_cell.length_c   1.000
_cell.angle_alpha   90.00
_cell.angle_beta   90.00
_cell.angle_gamma   90.00
#
_symmetry.space_group_name_H-M   'P 1'
#
loop_
_entity.id
_entity.type
_entity.pdbx_description
1 polymer ?
#
loop_
_entity_poly.entity_id
_entity_poly.type
_entity_poly.pdbx_seq_one_letter_code
_entity_poly.pdbx_strand_id
1 'polypeptide(L)'
;MKRNLFILIIVLTAICGDTAAQDLKEKVSNYFQLHTAYPQEKLYLHLDKPYYAAGERIYWKGYLVDAVSHIPYTKSNFVYVELINRDDKVISKHKVRREQGGFHGSILLPADIPAGEYYMRAFTQWMLNAGEPRS
;
A
#
# COMPACT_ATOMS: atom_id res chain seq x y z
N MET A 1 -45.43 1.07 -41.94
CA MET A 1 -44.87 2.10 -41.05
C MET A 1 -44.45 1.56 -39.69
N LYS A 2 -45.24 0.80 -38.95
CA LYS A 2 -44.88 0.30 -37.60
C LYS A 2 -43.62 -0.62 -37.60
N ARG A 3 -43.41 -1.45 -38.62
CA ARG A 3 -42.29 -2.36 -38.74
C ARG A 3 -40.93 -1.65 -38.90
N ASN A 4 -40.92 -0.56 -39.70
CA ASN A 4 -39.70 0.22 -39.92
C ASN A 4 -39.34 1.08 -38.69
N LEU A 5 -40.34 1.53 -37.95
CA LEU A 5 -40.14 2.26 -36.69
C LEU A 5 -39.51 1.36 -35.60
N PHE A 6 -39.95 0.08 -35.56
CA PHE A 6 -39.38 -0.88 -34.60
C PHE A 6 -37.92 -1.21 -34.88
N ILE A 7 -37.55 -1.35 -36.16
CA ILE A 7 -36.16 -1.56 -36.58
C ILE A 7 -35.32 -0.33 -36.26
N LEU A 8 -35.85 0.88 -36.44
CA LEU A 8 -35.14 2.12 -36.12
C LEU A 8 -34.84 2.25 -34.63
N ILE A 9 -35.80 1.86 -33.76
CA ILE A 9 -35.60 1.87 -32.30
C ILE A 9 -34.54 0.85 -31.86
N ILE A 10 -34.53 -0.35 -32.45
CA ILE A 10 -33.53 -1.38 -32.13
C ILE A 10 -32.12 -0.93 -32.54
N VAL A 11 -31.97 -0.29 -33.68
CA VAL A 11 -30.70 0.26 -34.15
C VAL A 11 -30.23 1.41 -33.25
N LEU A 12 -31.12 2.26 -32.78
CA LEU A 12 -30.78 3.39 -31.91
C LEU A 12 -30.31 2.93 -30.51
N THR A 13 -30.90 1.86 -29.97
CA THR A 13 -30.48 1.29 -28.67
C THR A 13 -29.15 0.57 -28.74
N ALA A 14 -28.78 -0.03 -29.88
CA ALA A 14 -27.50 -0.67 -30.07
C ALA A 14 -26.31 0.32 -30.11
N ILE A 15 -26.53 1.55 -30.60
CA ILE A 15 -25.49 2.58 -30.71
C ILE A 15 -25.16 3.23 -29.36
N CYS A 16 -26.12 3.32 -28.42
CA CYS A 16 -25.90 3.92 -27.10
C CYS A 16 -25.10 3.05 -26.12
N GLY A 17 -25.00 1.75 -26.36
CA GLY A 17 -24.27 0.83 -25.47
C GLY A 17 -22.74 0.86 -25.64
N ASP A 18 -22.26 1.11 -26.84
CA ASP A 18 -20.84 0.98 -27.16
C ASP A 18 -19.97 2.14 -26.66
N THR A 19 -20.51 3.35 -26.58
CA THR A 19 -19.76 4.54 -26.16
C THR A 19 -19.37 4.52 -24.69
N ALA A 20 -20.27 4.09 -23.80
CA ALA A 20 -19.99 4.01 -22.36
C ALA A 20 -18.98 2.91 -22.01
N ALA A 21 -19.03 1.79 -22.73
CA ALA A 21 -18.09 0.69 -22.54
C ALA A 21 -16.67 1.02 -23.03
N GLN A 22 -16.56 1.79 -24.11
CA GLN A 22 -15.26 2.26 -24.63
C GLN A 22 -14.61 3.29 -23.71
N ASP A 23 -15.38 4.26 -23.18
CA ASP A 23 -14.89 5.26 -22.23
C ASP A 23 -14.38 4.60 -20.94
N LEU A 24 -15.06 3.58 -20.42
CA LEU A 24 -14.63 2.83 -19.26
C LEU A 24 -13.34 2.06 -19.51
N LYS A 25 -13.22 1.39 -20.67
CA LYS A 25 -12.00 0.66 -21.04
C LYS A 25 -10.80 1.59 -21.18
N GLU A 26 -10.99 2.75 -21.79
CA GLU A 26 -9.94 3.76 -21.94
C GLU A 26 -9.50 4.30 -20.57
N LYS A 27 -10.42 4.65 -19.68
CA LYS A 27 -10.11 5.10 -18.31
C LYS A 27 -9.36 4.04 -17.53
N VAL A 28 -9.79 2.79 -17.60
CA VAL A 28 -9.11 1.67 -16.95
C VAL A 28 -7.71 1.46 -17.53
N SER A 29 -7.56 1.51 -18.86
CA SER A 29 -6.25 1.38 -19.52
C SER A 29 -5.31 2.51 -19.11
N ASN A 30 -5.78 3.76 -19.11
CA ASN A 30 -5.00 4.92 -18.70
C ASN A 30 -4.60 4.82 -17.22
N TYR A 31 -5.48 4.34 -16.35
CA TYR A 31 -5.18 4.09 -14.94
C TYR A 31 -4.03 3.07 -14.79
N PHE A 32 -4.10 1.93 -15.49
CA PHE A 32 -3.04 0.93 -15.46
C PHE A 32 -1.72 1.43 -16.06
N GLN A 33 -1.76 2.22 -17.14
CA GLN A 33 -0.56 2.80 -17.74
C GLN A 33 0.13 3.78 -16.77
N LEU A 34 -0.63 4.64 -16.09
CA LEU A 34 -0.10 5.57 -15.09
C LEU A 34 0.54 4.81 -13.91
N HIS A 35 -0.11 3.76 -13.42
CA HIS A 35 0.46 2.95 -12.34
C HIS A 35 1.68 2.14 -12.77
N THR A 36 1.76 1.71 -14.03
CA THR A 36 2.96 1.05 -14.56
C THR A 36 4.12 2.03 -14.71
N ALA A 37 3.84 3.28 -15.10
CA ALA A 37 4.85 4.34 -15.21
C ALA A 37 5.34 4.81 -13.83
N TYR A 38 4.46 4.84 -12.83
CA TYR A 38 4.73 5.29 -11.45
C TYR A 38 4.28 4.21 -10.46
N PRO A 39 5.01 3.09 -10.36
CA PRO A 39 4.62 2.00 -9.47
C PRO A 39 4.63 2.46 -8.02
N GLN A 40 3.53 2.20 -7.32
CA GLN A 40 3.37 2.51 -5.91
C GLN A 40 3.73 1.28 -5.07
N GLU A 41 4.52 1.51 -4.03
CA GLU A 41 4.88 0.48 -3.07
C GLU A 41 3.89 0.46 -1.91
N LYS A 42 3.58 -0.74 -1.41
CA LYS A 42 2.83 -0.95 -0.19
C LYS A 42 3.58 -1.90 0.72
N LEU A 43 3.78 -1.49 1.97
CA LEU A 43 4.53 -2.24 2.95
C LEU A 43 3.60 -2.71 4.07
N TYR A 44 3.57 -4.03 4.29
CA TYR A 44 2.85 -4.65 5.39
C TYR A 44 3.82 -5.06 6.48
N LEU A 45 3.50 -4.74 7.74
CA LEU A 45 4.21 -5.22 8.91
C LEU A 45 3.42 -6.30 9.63
N HIS A 46 4.09 -7.40 9.95
CA HIS A 46 3.61 -8.44 10.83
C HIS A 46 4.43 -8.42 12.12
N LEU A 47 3.76 -8.32 13.26
CA LEU A 47 4.36 -8.39 14.58
C LEU A 47 4.13 -9.78 15.18
N ASP A 48 5.05 -10.23 16.01
CA ASP A 48 4.96 -11.53 16.69
C ASP A 48 3.89 -11.55 17.78
N LYS A 49 3.57 -10.39 18.39
CA LYS A 49 2.56 -10.25 19.46
C LYS A 49 1.78 -8.94 19.32
N PRO A 50 0.54 -8.88 19.82
CA PRO A 50 -0.23 -7.62 19.88
C PRO A 50 0.11 -6.75 21.11
N TYR A 51 0.77 -7.32 22.17
CA TYR A 51 1.11 -6.64 23.40
C TYR A 51 2.53 -6.99 23.83
N TYR A 52 3.21 -6.01 24.43
CA TYR A 52 4.60 -6.15 24.89
C TYR A 52 4.76 -5.49 26.25
N ALA A 53 5.57 -6.09 27.13
CA ALA A 53 6.01 -5.47 28.35
C ALA A 53 7.23 -4.56 28.12
N ALA A 54 7.46 -3.60 29.00
CA ALA A 54 8.69 -2.83 29.00
C ALA A 54 9.92 -3.75 29.11
N GLY A 55 10.96 -3.46 28.36
CA GLY A 55 12.16 -4.31 28.27
C GLY A 55 12.02 -5.52 27.35
N GLU A 56 10.83 -5.81 26.81
CA GLU A 56 10.68 -6.88 25.82
C GLU A 56 11.15 -6.47 24.43
N ARG A 57 11.33 -7.46 23.57
CA ARG A 57 11.73 -7.28 22.18
C ARG A 57 10.54 -7.53 21.26
N ILE A 58 10.23 -6.55 20.42
CA ILE A 58 9.27 -6.65 19.33
C ILE A 58 9.98 -7.31 18.15
N TYR A 59 9.51 -8.45 17.67
CA TYR A 59 9.95 -9.04 16.42
C TYR A 59 8.93 -8.71 15.32
N TRP A 60 9.43 -8.36 14.15
CA TRP A 60 8.58 -8.00 13.04
C TRP A 60 9.10 -8.54 11.71
N LYS A 61 8.18 -8.72 10.78
CA LYS A 61 8.45 -9.05 9.39
C LYS A 61 7.70 -8.10 8.47
N GLY A 62 8.40 -7.60 7.45
CA GLY A 62 7.86 -6.66 6.46
C GLY A 62 7.77 -7.29 5.08
N TYR A 63 6.64 -7.07 4.42
CA TYR A 63 6.37 -7.52 3.05
C TYR A 63 6.11 -6.32 2.17
N LEU A 64 7.00 -6.09 1.20
CA LEU A 64 6.86 -5.02 0.23
C LEU A 64 6.23 -5.57 -1.04
N VAL A 65 5.11 -5.00 -1.45
CA VAL A 65 4.37 -5.38 -2.63
C VAL A 65 4.07 -4.15 -3.49
N ASP A 66 3.78 -4.39 -4.75
CA ASP A 66 3.15 -3.39 -5.61
C ASP A 66 1.73 -3.12 -5.11
N ALA A 67 1.35 -1.85 -4.99
CA ALA A 67 0.08 -1.45 -4.37
C ALA A 67 -1.16 -1.86 -5.16
N VAL A 68 -1.02 -2.08 -6.46
CA VAL A 68 -2.12 -2.43 -7.39
C VAL A 68 -2.21 -3.93 -7.59
N SER A 69 -1.09 -4.56 -7.96
CA SER A 69 -1.05 -6.00 -8.28
C SER A 69 -0.87 -6.89 -7.07
N HIS A 70 -0.43 -6.34 -5.93
CA HIS A 70 -0.07 -7.06 -4.70
C HIS A 70 1.04 -8.12 -4.89
N ILE A 71 1.76 -8.04 -6.00
CA ILE A 71 2.91 -8.91 -6.27
C ILE A 71 4.12 -8.40 -5.49
N PRO A 72 5.01 -9.28 -4.99
CA PRO A 72 6.23 -8.86 -4.31
C PRO A 72 7.03 -7.86 -5.15
N TYR A 73 7.33 -6.69 -4.55
CA TYR A 73 8.04 -5.61 -5.20
C TYR A 73 9.50 -5.60 -4.76
N THR A 74 10.43 -5.53 -5.71
CA THR A 74 11.85 -5.78 -5.45
C THR A 74 12.76 -4.57 -5.65
N LYS A 75 12.24 -3.42 -6.09
CA LYS A 75 13.09 -2.26 -6.40
C LYS A 75 13.66 -1.58 -5.16
N SER A 76 12.88 -1.45 -4.08
CA SER A 76 13.39 -0.89 -2.84
C SER A 76 14.14 -1.94 -2.01
N ASN A 77 15.42 -1.69 -1.76
CA ASN A 77 16.31 -2.60 -1.02
C ASN A 77 16.35 -2.32 0.48
N PHE A 78 15.78 -1.20 0.94
CA PHE A 78 15.76 -0.79 2.32
C PHE A 78 14.37 -0.32 2.73
N VAL A 79 13.99 -0.63 3.96
CA VAL A 79 12.83 -0.06 4.65
C VAL A 79 13.27 0.64 5.91
N TYR A 80 12.51 1.67 6.28
CA TYR A 80 12.62 2.35 7.56
C TYR A 80 11.47 1.87 8.43
N VAL A 81 11.77 1.50 9.66
CA VAL A 81 10.77 1.08 10.65
C VAL A 81 10.92 1.96 11.87
N GLU A 82 9.84 2.57 12.30
CA GLU A 82 9.80 3.50 13.42
C GLU A 82 8.80 3.02 14.46
N LEU A 83 9.17 3.12 15.73
CA LEU A 83 8.27 3.02 16.86
C LEU A 83 7.95 4.44 17.34
N ILE A 84 6.67 4.77 17.42
CA ILE A 84 6.17 6.12 17.66
C ILE A 84 5.19 6.08 18.84
N ASN A 85 5.27 7.05 19.75
CA ASN A 85 4.29 7.20 20.82
C ASN A 85 3.03 7.96 20.36
N ARG A 86 2.07 8.13 21.26
CA ARG A 86 0.83 8.89 21.01
C ARG A 86 1.03 10.36 20.63
N ASP A 87 2.15 10.95 21.00
CA ASP A 87 2.49 12.36 20.73
C ASP A 87 3.29 12.51 19.44
N ASP A 88 3.24 11.51 18.55
CA ASP A 88 4.00 11.45 17.29
C ASP A 88 5.53 11.53 17.47
N LYS A 89 6.03 11.26 18.67
CA LYS A 89 7.47 11.24 18.94
C LYS A 89 8.04 9.87 18.57
N VAL A 90 9.07 9.87 17.72
CA VAL A 90 9.82 8.67 17.36
C VAL A 90 10.67 8.21 18.54
N ILE A 91 10.36 7.03 19.06
CA ILE A 91 11.09 6.38 20.16
C ILE A 91 12.27 5.58 19.62
N SER A 92 12.10 4.93 18.49
CA SER A 92 13.14 4.12 17.84
C SER A 92 12.97 4.16 16.33
N LYS A 93 14.09 4.18 15.59
CA LYS A 93 14.11 4.18 14.13
C LYS A 93 15.18 3.24 13.63
N HIS A 94 14.82 2.33 12.75
CA HIS A 94 15.71 1.34 12.15
C HIS A 94 15.65 1.43 10.63
N LYS A 95 16.80 1.32 9.98
CA LYS A 95 16.93 1.11 8.54
C LYS A 95 17.34 -0.34 8.32
N VAL A 96 16.49 -1.08 7.62
CA VAL A 96 16.67 -2.53 7.44
C VAL A 96 16.80 -2.85 5.97
N ARG A 97 17.82 -3.65 5.64
CA ARG A 97 18.08 -4.13 4.29
C ARG A 97 17.20 -5.34 3.99
N ARG A 98 16.81 -5.48 2.72
CA ARG A 98 16.14 -6.68 2.23
C ARG A 98 17.03 -7.90 2.35
N GLU A 99 16.47 -8.98 2.84
CA GLU A 99 17.06 -10.32 2.86
C GLU A 99 16.18 -11.33 2.12
N GLN A 100 16.57 -12.59 2.08
CA GLN A 100 15.74 -13.63 1.48
C GLN A 100 14.40 -13.71 2.21
N GLY A 101 13.30 -13.53 1.47
CA GLY A 101 11.93 -13.57 2.00
C GLY A 101 11.37 -12.25 2.54
N GLY A 102 12.06 -11.11 2.32
CA GLY A 102 11.54 -9.79 2.65
C GLY A 102 12.40 -9.00 3.63
N PHE A 103 11.76 -8.26 4.51
CA PHE A 103 12.40 -7.47 5.56
C PHE A 103 12.05 -8.07 6.91
N HIS A 104 12.98 -8.14 7.83
CA HIS A 104 12.73 -8.57 9.19
C HIS A 104 13.67 -7.89 10.17
N GLY A 105 13.25 -7.80 11.40
CA GLY A 105 14.05 -7.16 12.43
C GLY A 105 13.42 -7.25 13.80
N SER A 106 14.05 -6.56 14.73
CA SER A 106 13.53 -6.46 16.09
C SER A 106 13.85 -5.10 16.70
N ILE A 107 12.99 -4.66 17.61
CA ILE A 107 13.15 -3.45 18.40
C ILE A 107 13.13 -3.85 19.86
N LEU A 108 14.16 -3.50 20.61
CA LEU A 108 14.17 -3.66 22.07
C LEU A 108 13.43 -2.46 22.69
N LEU A 109 12.37 -2.72 23.44
CA LEU A 109 11.67 -1.67 24.19
C LEU A 109 12.51 -1.25 25.39
N PRO A 110 12.62 0.08 25.67
CA PRO A 110 13.24 0.55 26.90
C PRO A 110 12.56 -0.07 28.13
N ALA A 111 13.34 -0.37 29.17
CA ALA A 111 12.81 -0.94 30.40
C ALA A 111 11.93 0.08 31.20
N ASP A 112 12.10 1.35 30.92
CA ASP A 112 11.38 2.48 31.51
C ASP A 112 10.34 3.10 30.59
N ILE A 113 10.02 2.42 29.48
CA ILE A 113 9.00 2.93 28.54
C ILE A 113 7.63 3.03 29.25
N PRO A 114 6.96 4.19 29.19
CA PRO A 114 5.64 4.35 29.79
C PRO A 114 4.62 3.37 29.23
N ALA A 115 3.69 2.92 30.06
CA ALA A 115 2.56 2.14 29.59
C ALA A 115 1.65 3.00 28.69
N GLY A 116 1.18 2.44 27.58
CA GLY A 116 0.32 3.16 26.64
C GLY A 116 0.29 2.53 25.27
N GLU A 117 -0.29 3.25 24.33
CA GLU A 117 -0.35 2.87 22.93
C GLU A 117 0.86 3.43 22.18
N TYR A 118 1.42 2.57 21.35
CA TYR A 118 2.53 2.88 20.45
C TYR A 118 2.20 2.39 19.05
N TYR A 119 2.70 3.08 18.06
CA TYR A 119 2.47 2.74 16.67
C TYR A 119 3.78 2.32 16.02
N MET A 120 3.74 1.24 15.24
CA MET A 120 4.84 0.90 14.34
C MET A 120 4.51 1.37 12.94
N ARG A 121 5.36 2.23 12.40
CA ARG A 121 5.29 2.72 11.04
C ARG A 121 6.46 2.19 10.23
N ALA A 122 6.19 1.74 9.00
CA ALA A 122 7.23 1.31 8.10
C ALA A 122 7.02 1.90 6.70
N PHE A 123 8.12 2.32 6.07
CA PHE A 123 8.08 2.96 4.76
C PHE A 123 9.40 2.77 4.01
N THR A 124 9.35 2.94 2.70
CA THR A 124 10.53 3.02 1.84
C THR A 124 10.85 4.49 1.52
N GLN A 125 12.04 4.74 1.02
CA GLN A 125 12.37 6.10 0.53
C GLN A 125 11.46 6.51 -0.64
N TRP A 126 11.04 5.54 -1.46
CA TRP A 126 10.12 5.79 -2.57
C TRP A 126 8.74 6.28 -2.11
N MET A 127 8.19 5.68 -1.06
CA MET A 127 6.91 6.11 -0.48
C MET A 127 6.94 7.57 0.01
N LEU A 128 8.07 8.02 0.55
CA LEU A 128 8.23 9.42 0.97
C LEU A 128 8.22 10.39 -0.22
N ASN A 129 8.77 9.96 -1.36
CA ASN A 129 8.82 10.79 -2.57
C ASN A 129 7.48 10.80 -3.32
N ALA A 130 6.67 9.76 -3.17
CA ALA A 130 5.36 9.64 -3.84
C ALA A 130 4.27 10.52 -3.20
N GLY A 131 4.57 11.23 -2.12
CA GLY A 131 3.61 12.14 -1.47
C GLY A 131 2.47 11.43 -0.74
N GLU A 132 2.65 10.19 -0.33
CA GLU A 132 1.68 9.49 0.53
C GLU A 132 1.44 10.30 1.81
N PRO A 133 0.18 10.59 2.14
CA PRO A 133 -0.12 11.29 3.38
C PRO A 133 0.34 10.42 4.55
N ARG A 134 1.06 11.03 5.44
CA ARG A 134 1.44 10.45 6.73
C ARG A 134 0.16 10.26 7.55
N SER A 135 -0.39 9.07 7.50
CA SER A 135 -1.49 8.66 8.37
C SER A 135 -0.95 8.16 9.69
#